data_2aa1d368318cbd9cfcfa5e0f269dd6c1
#
_entry.id   2aa1d368318cbd9cfcfa5e0f269dd6c1
#
_cell.length_a   1.000
_cell.length_b   1.000
_cell.length_c   1.000
_cell.angle_alpha   90.00
_cell.angle_beta   90.00
_cell.angle_gamma   90.00
#
_symmetry.space_group_name_H-M   'P 1'
#
loop_
_entity.id
_entity.type
_entity.pdbx_description
1 polymer ?
#
loop_
_entity_poly.entity_id
_entity_poly.type
_entity_poly.pdbx_seq_one_letter_code
_entity_poly.pdbx_strand_id
1 'polypeptide(L)'
;MMFKNIHNWPLEHWHIELCSKCSLKCPRCSRQEVPDGLTNQELSLEWFQRNWTGKLISDVQKLTFCGDDGDPIYAKDLLKILSWIRSKNTQVQFVIITNGSYETESWWHELNSILNEKDHIHFSLDGWDQESNNIYRTNCNWYTILKGINVLKHSKAFKTWAAIAFKFNQNKIDDMRKLAKSLNFDNFQLTLSSKFGKNYKTYPEDDPLQPSDKF
;
A
#
# COMPACT_ATOMS: atom_id res chain seq x y z
N MET A 1 -34.58 -8.20 -2.58
CA MET A 1 -33.99 -9.55 -2.68
C MET A 1 -33.08 -9.72 -1.46
N MET A 2 -33.52 -10.54 -0.50
CA MET A 2 -32.78 -10.78 0.75
C MET A 2 -31.58 -11.65 0.44
N PHE A 3 -30.36 -11.20 0.78
CA PHE A 3 -29.14 -12.02 0.76
C PHE A 3 -29.22 -13.09 1.86
N LYS A 4 -30.01 -14.14 1.62
CA LYS A 4 -29.98 -15.37 2.41
C LYS A 4 -28.78 -16.17 1.94
N ASN A 5 -27.73 -16.33 2.75
CA ASN A 5 -26.55 -17.21 2.61
C ASN A 5 -25.20 -16.54 2.41
N ILE A 6 -24.94 -15.35 2.96
CA ILE A 6 -23.56 -14.85 3.10
C ILE A 6 -22.78 -15.66 4.16
N HIS A 7 -23.46 -16.41 5.03
CA HIS A 7 -22.85 -17.12 6.18
C HIS A 7 -22.03 -18.38 5.85
N ASN A 8 -22.01 -18.83 4.59
CA ASN A 8 -21.29 -20.06 4.20
C ASN A 8 -20.08 -19.85 3.30
N TRP A 9 -19.72 -18.61 3.01
CA TRP A 9 -18.48 -18.34 2.28
C TRP A 9 -17.37 -18.11 3.30
N PRO A 10 -16.24 -18.85 3.22
CA PRO A 10 -15.09 -18.55 4.05
C PRO A 10 -14.50 -17.22 3.59
N LEU A 11 -14.86 -16.14 4.31
CA LEU A 11 -14.30 -14.81 4.06
C LEU A 11 -12.91 -14.74 4.67
N GLU A 12 -11.99 -15.53 4.11
CA GLU A 12 -10.64 -15.73 4.64
C GLU A 12 -9.71 -14.56 4.31
N HIS A 13 -9.96 -13.90 3.17
CA HIS A 13 -9.12 -12.80 2.69
C HIS A 13 -9.97 -11.55 2.49
N TRP A 14 -9.55 -10.47 3.15
CA TRP A 14 -10.19 -9.17 3.04
C TRP A 14 -9.22 -8.11 2.54
N HIS A 15 -9.74 -7.23 1.69
CA HIS A 15 -9.10 -6.00 1.30
C HIS A 15 -9.81 -4.86 2.01
N ILE A 16 -9.09 -4.05 2.78
CA ILE A 16 -9.68 -3.02 3.63
C ILE A 16 -9.00 -1.69 3.34
N GLU A 17 -9.80 -0.71 2.98
CA GLU A 17 -9.40 0.69 2.93
C GLU A 17 -9.73 1.35 4.28
N LEU A 18 -8.68 1.63 5.05
CA LEU A 18 -8.84 2.18 6.40
C LEU A 18 -9.19 3.66 6.40
N CYS A 19 -8.72 4.41 5.40
CA CYS A 19 -9.00 5.83 5.31
C CYS A 19 -8.90 6.32 3.86
N SER A 20 -9.54 7.44 3.59
CA SER A 20 -9.45 8.16 2.32
C SER A 20 -8.39 9.27 2.33
N LYS A 21 -7.39 9.19 3.22
CA LYS A 21 -6.33 10.19 3.36
C LYS A 21 -5.06 9.74 2.65
N CYS A 22 -4.45 10.64 1.91
CA CYS A 22 -3.11 10.50 1.35
C CYS A 22 -2.58 11.90 0.99
N SER A 23 -1.32 12.20 1.27
CA SER A 23 -0.70 13.49 0.89
C SER A 23 -0.19 13.51 -0.54
N LEU A 24 -0.06 12.34 -1.19
CA LEU A 24 0.45 12.27 -2.55
C LEU A 24 -0.62 12.71 -3.58
N LYS A 25 -0.14 13.23 -4.71
CA LYS A 25 -0.95 13.65 -5.86
C LYS A 25 -0.50 12.91 -7.12
N CYS A 26 -0.47 11.58 -7.05
CA CYS A 26 -0.06 10.74 -8.19
C CYS A 26 -0.98 10.97 -9.39
N PRO A 27 -0.47 11.30 -10.59
CA PRO A 27 -1.29 11.73 -11.74
C PRO A 27 -2.35 10.72 -12.20
N ARG A 28 -2.11 9.42 -11.99
CA ARG A 28 -3.03 8.34 -12.42
C ARG A 28 -3.76 7.68 -11.25
N CYS A 29 -3.79 8.35 -10.12
CA CYS A 29 -4.50 7.85 -8.95
C CYS A 29 -6.01 8.13 -9.10
N SER A 30 -6.85 7.15 -8.77
CA SER A 30 -8.31 7.29 -8.74
C SER A 30 -8.78 8.49 -7.93
N ARG A 31 -8.04 8.85 -6.88
CA ARG A 31 -8.28 10.07 -6.07
C ARG A 31 -8.30 11.37 -6.88
N GLN A 32 -7.52 11.45 -7.98
CA GLN A 32 -7.45 12.64 -8.83
C GLN A 32 -8.60 12.67 -9.86
N GLU A 33 -9.32 11.56 -10.00
CA GLU A 33 -10.43 11.40 -10.95
C GLU A 33 -11.79 11.73 -10.33
N VAL A 34 -11.86 12.00 -9.01
CA VAL A 34 -13.08 12.35 -8.29
C VAL A 34 -13.34 13.85 -8.40
N PRO A 35 -14.39 14.31 -9.14
CA PRO A 35 -14.59 15.73 -9.45
C PRO A 35 -14.77 16.63 -8.23
N ASP A 36 -15.48 16.14 -7.21
CA ASP A 36 -15.82 16.90 -5.99
C ASP A 36 -14.86 16.61 -4.83
N GLY A 37 -13.76 15.83 -5.12
CA GLY A 37 -12.85 15.35 -4.10
C GLY A 37 -13.44 14.25 -3.21
N LEU A 38 -12.58 13.62 -2.43
CA LEU A 38 -12.99 12.58 -1.51
C LEU A 38 -13.33 13.19 -0.14
N THR A 39 -14.43 12.77 0.44
CA THR A 39 -14.71 13.04 1.85
C THR A 39 -13.71 12.28 2.71
N ASN A 40 -13.03 12.97 3.63
CA ASN A 40 -12.12 12.34 4.57
C ASN A 40 -12.90 11.40 5.50
N GLN A 41 -12.75 10.11 5.27
CA GLN A 41 -13.34 9.04 6.07
C GLN A 41 -12.24 8.16 6.64
N GLU A 42 -12.52 7.53 7.76
CA GLU A 42 -11.57 6.67 8.47
C GLU A 42 -12.33 5.65 9.31
N LEU A 43 -11.87 4.39 9.27
CA LEU A 43 -12.37 3.34 10.14
C LEU A 43 -11.60 3.37 11.45
N SER A 44 -12.32 3.53 12.57
CA SER A 44 -11.73 3.56 13.91
C SER A 44 -11.56 2.15 14.50
N LEU A 45 -10.75 2.05 15.56
CA LEU A 45 -10.64 0.82 16.35
C LEU A 45 -12.02 0.38 16.89
N GLU A 46 -12.86 1.31 17.36
CA GLU A 46 -14.19 1.00 17.87
C GLU A 46 -15.10 0.40 16.80
N TRP A 47 -14.95 0.86 15.53
CA TRP A 47 -15.67 0.27 14.42
C TRP A 47 -15.28 -1.21 14.24
N PHE A 48 -13.98 -1.53 14.28
CA PHE A 48 -13.51 -2.92 14.21
C PHE A 48 -14.01 -3.75 15.39
N GLN A 49 -13.90 -3.24 16.60
CA GLN A 49 -14.35 -3.94 17.81
C GLN A 49 -15.85 -4.25 17.80
N ARG A 50 -16.65 -3.39 17.17
CA ARG A 50 -18.11 -3.56 17.06
C ARG A 50 -18.49 -4.56 15.97
N ASN A 51 -17.80 -4.53 14.83
CA ASN A 51 -18.23 -5.24 13.63
C ASN A 51 -17.43 -6.53 13.38
N TRP A 52 -16.21 -6.64 13.88
CA TRP A 52 -15.33 -7.79 13.70
C TRP A 52 -15.34 -8.68 14.94
N THR A 53 -16.42 -9.48 15.11
CA THR A 53 -16.64 -10.28 16.31
C THR A 53 -16.74 -11.77 16.00
N GLY A 54 -16.55 -12.60 17.03
CA GLY A 54 -16.78 -14.05 16.98
C GLY A 54 -16.06 -14.73 15.82
N LYS A 55 -16.82 -15.45 15.00
CA LYS A 55 -16.30 -16.25 13.89
C LYS A 55 -15.58 -15.43 12.81
N LEU A 56 -16.01 -14.20 12.55
CA LEU A 56 -15.39 -13.35 11.53
C LEU A 56 -13.91 -13.08 11.81
N ILE A 57 -13.57 -12.71 13.04
CA ILE A 57 -12.18 -12.43 13.41
C ILE A 57 -11.36 -13.72 13.58
N SER A 58 -11.96 -14.82 13.99
CA SER A 58 -11.25 -16.09 14.14
C SER A 58 -10.92 -16.76 12.82
N ASP A 59 -11.76 -16.61 11.82
CA ASP A 59 -11.65 -17.29 10.53
C ASP A 59 -10.84 -16.51 9.49
N VAL A 60 -10.64 -15.20 9.69
CA VAL A 60 -9.85 -14.40 8.76
C VAL A 60 -8.39 -14.87 8.74
N GLN A 61 -7.89 -15.16 7.54
CA GLN A 61 -6.53 -15.62 7.32
C GLN A 61 -5.60 -14.50 6.86
N LYS A 62 -6.13 -13.56 6.05
CA LYS A 62 -5.35 -12.45 5.50
C LYS A 62 -6.15 -11.16 5.43
N LEU A 63 -5.51 -10.09 5.87
CA LEU A 63 -6.00 -8.73 5.75
C LEU A 63 -5.01 -7.90 4.94
N THR A 64 -5.46 -7.41 3.79
CA THR A 64 -4.70 -6.47 2.98
C THR A 64 -5.20 -5.07 3.25
N PHE A 65 -4.34 -4.24 3.82
CA PHE A 65 -4.58 -2.82 4.03
C PHE A 65 -3.90 -2.06 2.91
N CYS A 66 -4.70 -1.52 2.03
CA CYS A 66 -4.27 -0.59 0.97
C CYS A 66 -5.45 0.30 0.63
N GLY A 67 -5.33 1.11 -0.39
CA GLY A 67 -6.46 1.91 -0.80
C GLY A 67 -6.31 2.47 -2.19
N ASP A 68 -7.42 2.50 -2.92
CA ASP A 68 -7.60 3.32 -4.10
C ASP A 68 -7.88 4.78 -3.69
N ASP A 69 -8.52 4.97 -2.54
CA ASP A 69 -8.93 6.27 -2.02
C ASP A 69 -7.95 6.86 -0.99
N GLY A 70 -7.09 6.05 -0.38
CA GLY A 70 -6.15 6.51 0.63
C GLY A 70 -4.88 5.68 0.71
N ASP A 71 -4.15 5.89 1.79
CA ASP A 71 -3.00 5.06 2.13
C ASP A 71 -3.12 4.68 3.61
N PRO A 72 -3.01 3.39 3.96
CA PRO A 72 -3.31 2.90 5.30
C PRO A 72 -2.49 3.55 6.40
N ILE A 73 -1.25 4.00 6.14
CA ILE A 73 -0.42 4.63 7.17
C ILE A 73 -0.92 6.01 7.61
N TYR A 74 -1.87 6.61 6.87
CA TYR A 74 -2.54 7.84 7.29
C TYR A 74 -3.74 7.58 8.22
N ALA A 75 -4.11 6.32 8.44
CA ALA A 75 -5.17 5.96 9.36
C ALA A 75 -4.68 6.05 10.81
N LYS A 76 -5.31 6.91 11.58
CA LYS A 76 -4.93 7.23 12.97
C LYS A 76 -4.85 6.01 13.88
N ASP A 77 -5.72 5.04 13.66
CA ASP A 77 -5.82 3.87 14.52
C ASP A 77 -5.20 2.60 13.90
N LEU A 78 -4.46 2.68 12.78
CA LEU A 78 -3.89 1.49 12.13
C LEU A 78 -3.15 0.58 13.13
N LEU A 79 -2.18 1.10 13.89
CA LEU A 79 -1.39 0.30 14.81
C LEU A 79 -2.24 -0.36 15.91
N LYS A 80 -3.24 0.37 16.43
CA LYS A 80 -4.17 -0.17 17.43
C LYS A 80 -5.06 -1.25 16.83
N ILE A 81 -5.53 -1.08 15.59
CA ILE A 81 -6.34 -2.06 14.86
C ILE A 81 -5.52 -3.34 14.65
N LEU A 82 -4.28 -3.23 14.13
CA LEU A 82 -3.39 -4.36 13.93
C LEU A 82 -3.13 -5.11 15.24
N SER A 83 -2.77 -4.39 16.30
CA SER A 83 -2.51 -4.96 17.62
C SER A 83 -3.74 -5.67 18.19
N TRP A 84 -4.92 -5.04 18.06
CA TRP A 84 -6.17 -5.63 18.55
C TRP A 84 -6.54 -6.89 17.78
N ILE A 85 -6.47 -6.87 16.44
CA ILE A 85 -6.75 -8.05 15.60
C ILE A 85 -5.77 -9.18 15.95
N ARG A 86 -4.47 -8.88 16.04
CA ARG A 86 -3.43 -9.86 16.42
C ARG A 86 -3.68 -10.48 17.78
N SER A 87 -4.20 -9.73 18.74
CA SER A 87 -4.58 -10.25 20.06
C SER A 87 -5.73 -11.25 20.04
N LYS A 88 -6.57 -11.22 18.99
CA LYS A 88 -7.72 -12.12 18.81
C LYS A 88 -7.40 -13.28 17.86
N ASN A 89 -6.56 -13.05 16.86
CA ASN A 89 -6.15 -14.04 15.88
C ASN A 89 -4.65 -13.91 15.61
N THR A 90 -3.84 -14.74 16.26
CA THR A 90 -2.37 -14.74 16.12
C THR A 90 -1.91 -15.28 14.75
N GLN A 91 -2.78 -15.94 14.00
CA GLN A 91 -2.44 -16.58 12.73
C GLN A 91 -2.73 -15.70 11.51
N VAL A 92 -3.48 -14.61 11.67
CA VAL A 92 -3.82 -13.72 10.57
C VAL A 92 -2.55 -13.13 9.94
N GLN A 93 -2.50 -13.09 8.62
CA GLN A 93 -1.47 -12.39 7.84
C GLN A 93 -1.91 -10.95 7.60
N PHE A 94 -1.07 -9.99 7.91
CA PHE A 94 -1.23 -8.62 7.46
C PHE A 94 -0.43 -8.37 6.18
N VAL A 95 -1.06 -7.72 5.21
CA VAL A 95 -0.38 -7.16 4.03
C VAL A 95 -0.65 -5.66 4.04
N ILE A 96 0.39 -4.85 4.16
CA ILE A 96 0.30 -3.38 4.21
C ILE A 96 0.92 -2.84 2.93
N ILE A 97 0.14 -2.13 2.13
CA ILE A 97 0.59 -1.50 0.88
C ILE A 97 0.57 0.01 1.07
N THR A 98 1.74 0.64 0.98
CA THR A 98 1.90 2.05 1.31
C THR A 98 2.91 2.76 0.41
N ASN A 99 2.77 4.07 0.30
CA ASN A 99 3.77 4.94 -0.32
C ASN A 99 4.94 5.28 0.65
N GLY A 100 4.79 5.05 1.95
CA GLY A 100 5.81 5.26 2.97
C GLY A 100 6.15 6.70 3.33
N SER A 101 5.48 7.70 2.76
CA SER A 101 5.91 9.12 2.80
C SER A 101 5.44 9.92 4.01
N TYR A 102 4.87 9.31 5.05
CA TYR A 102 4.16 10.10 6.06
C TYR A 102 4.70 9.91 7.49
N GLU A 103 4.87 8.70 7.96
CA GLU A 103 4.99 8.41 9.39
C GLU A 103 6.38 8.69 9.99
N THR A 104 6.43 8.82 11.32
CA THR A 104 7.65 9.02 12.09
C THR A 104 8.43 7.72 12.27
N GLU A 105 9.71 7.84 12.59
CA GLU A 105 10.56 6.67 12.87
C GLU A 105 10.03 5.85 14.05
N SER A 106 9.53 6.50 15.11
CA SER A 106 8.93 5.83 16.26
C SER A 106 7.68 5.04 15.88
N TRP A 107 6.86 5.56 14.97
CA TRP A 107 5.70 4.86 14.44
C TRP A 107 6.10 3.58 13.69
N TRP A 108 7.15 3.65 12.86
CA TRP A 108 7.68 2.48 12.15
C TRP A 108 8.24 1.43 13.11
N HIS A 109 8.88 1.83 14.21
CA HIS A 109 9.30 0.91 15.27
C HIS A 109 8.12 0.22 15.93
N GLU A 110 7.05 0.96 16.24
CA GLU A 110 5.83 0.38 16.81
C GLU A 110 5.19 -0.59 15.81
N LEU A 111 5.04 -0.23 14.54
CA LEU A 111 4.56 -1.15 13.50
C LEU A 111 5.41 -2.43 13.46
N ASN A 112 6.74 -2.29 13.43
CA ASN A 112 7.66 -3.43 13.39
C ASN A 112 7.49 -4.38 14.59
N SER A 113 7.12 -3.87 15.76
CA SER A 113 6.87 -4.68 16.95
C SER A 113 5.60 -5.54 16.86
N ILE A 114 4.64 -5.14 16.02
CA ILE A 114 3.37 -5.86 15.79
C ILE A 114 3.53 -6.95 14.73
N LEU A 115 4.43 -6.73 13.76
CA LEU A 115 4.62 -7.59 12.60
C LEU A 115 5.39 -8.87 12.95
N ASN A 116 5.07 -9.94 12.20
CA ASN A 116 5.76 -11.23 12.30
C ASN A 116 6.15 -11.77 10.91
N GLU A 117 6.68 -12.98 10.86
CA GLU A 117 7.20 -13.63 9.63
C GLU A 117 6.12 -13.97 8.58
N LYS A 118 4.83 -13.89 8.95
CA LYS A 118 3.72 -14.09 7.99
C LYS A 118 3.33 -12.81 7.28
N ASP A 119 3.70 -11.66 7.85
CA ASP A 119 3.24 -10.36 7.39
C ASP A 119 4.08 -9.85 6.22
N HIS A 120 3.45 -9.02 5.39
CA HIS A 120 4.08 -8.41 4.23
C HIS A 120 3.90 -6.90 4.26
N ILE A 121 4.95 -6.18 3.88
CA ILE A 121 4.87 -4.73 3.61
C ILE A 121 5.32 -4.47 2.18
N HIS A 122 4.47 -3.78 1.44
CA HIS A 122 4.76 -3.34 0.08
C HIS A 122 4.96 -1.83 0.08
N PHE A 123 6.15 -1.38 -0.28
CA PHE A 123 6.42 0.02 -0.56
C PHE A 123 6.18 0.30 -2.03
N SER A 124 5.24 1.19 -2.32
CA SER A 124 4.89 1.62 -3.68
C SER A 124 5.82 2.75 -4.13
N LEU A 125 6.94 2.41 -4.77
CA LEU A 125 8.01 3.34 -5.16
C LEU A 125 8.31 3.18 -6.65
N ASP A 126 8.22 4.28 -7.41
CA ASP A 126 8.39 4.26 -8.87
C ASP A 126 9.70 4.94 -9.33
N GLY A 127 10.47 5.49 -8.40
CA GLY A 127 11.78 6.08 -8.60
C GLY A 127 12.83 5.53 -7.63
N TRP A 128 14.05 6.03 -7.70
CA TRP A 128 15.23 5.58 -6.93
C TRP A 128 15.79 6.65 -5.98
N ASP A 129 15.25 7.87 -6.05
CA ASP A 129 15.56 9.02 -5.20
C ASP A 129 14.37 9.98 -5.10
N GLN A 130 14.54 11.11 -4.41
CA GLN A 130 13.50 12.12 -4.24
C GLN A 130 12.97 12.64 -5.57
N GLU A 131 13.86 12.95 -6.49
CA GLU A 131 13.51 13.59 -7.76
C GLU A 131 12.76 12.59 -8.68
N SER A 132 13.33 11.43 -8.90
CA SER A 132 12.75 10.40 -9.77
C SER A 132 11.44 9.85 -9.23
N ASN A 133 11.34 9.60 -7.91
CA ASN A 133 10.10 9.10 -7.33
C ASN A 133 8.99 10.16 -7.36
N ASN A 134 9.34 11.44 -7.24
CA ASN A 134 8.38 12.54 -7.28
C ASN A 134 7.78 12.79 -8.68
N ILE A 135 8.38 12.24 -9.75
CA ILE A 135 7.80 12.34 -11.12
C ILE A 135 6.39 11.77 -11.15
N TYR A 136 6.18 10.61 -10.52
CA TYR A 136 4.86 9.99 -10.43
C TYR A 136 4.26 10.10 -9.02
N ARG A 137 5.02 9.82 -7.97
CA ARG A 137 4.59 9.93 -6.57
C ARG A 137 4.67 11.39 -6.09
N THR A 138 4.01 12.29 -6.81
CA THR A 138 4.03 13.75 -6.53
C THR A 138 3.73 14.05 -5.07
N ASN A 139 4.53 14.90 -4.44
CA ASN A 139 4.57 15.21 -3.00
C ASN A 139 5.14 14.07 -2.12
N CYS A 140 5.85 13.10 -2.67
CA CYS A 140 6.53 12.12 -1.83
C CYS A 140 7.66 12.79 -1.01
N ASN A 141 7.97 12.18 0.13
CA ASN A 141 9.12 12.54 0.93
C ASN A 141 10.06 11.32 1.02
N TRP A 142 11.07 11.31 0.17
CA TRP A 142 12.02 10.19 0.07
C TRP A 142 12.79 9.95 1.37
N TYR A 143 13.11 11.02 2.08
CA TYR A 143 13.79 10.90 3.38
C TYR A 143 12.94 10.18 4.43
N THR A 144 11.64 10.52 4.48
CA THR A 144 10.68 9.82 5.35
C THR A 144 10.51 8.36 4.95
N ILE A 145 10.45 8.08 3.64
CA ILE A 145 10.39 6.70 3.11
C ILE A 145 11.63 5.91 3.57
N LEU A 146 12.82 6.46 3.40
CA LEU A 146 14.08 5.80 3.81
C LEU A 146 14.15 5.54 5.32
N LYS A 147 13.59 6.41 6.15
CA LYS A 147 13.48 6.15 7.60
C LYS A 147 12.66 4.89 7.88
N GLY A 148 11.47 4.78 7.28
CA GLY A 148 10.63 3.58 7.41
C GLY A 148 11.33 2.32 6.92
N ILE A 149 11.95 2.37 5.75
CA ILE A 149 12.71 1.25 5.18
C ILE A 149 13.87 0.85 6.12
N ASN A 150 14.60 1.82 6.67
CA ASN A 150 15.73 1.54 7.56
C ASN A 150 15.28 0.87 8.88
N VAL A 151 14.19 1.33 9.48
CA VAL A 151 13.61 0.68 10.67
C VAL A 151 13.22 -0.77 10.36
N LEU A 152 12.62 -1.00 9.20
CA LEU A 152 12.16 -2.32 8.78
C LEU A 152 13.26 -3.20 8.17
N LYS A 153 14.50 -2.72 8.08
CA LYS A 153 15.62 -3.43 7.43
C LYS A 153 15.81 -4.86 7.97
N HIS A 154 15.60 -5.05 9.26
CA HIS A 154 15.73 -6.34 9.96
C HIS A 154 14.38 -6.85 10.48
N SER A 155 13.29 -6.37 9.92
CA SER A 155 11.95 -6.87 10.24
C SER A 155 11.81 -8.35 9.91
N LYS A 156 10.97 -9.05 10.65
CA LYS A 156 10.54 -10.42 10.31
C LYS A 156 9.57 -10.44 9.14
N ALA A 157 8.83 -9.34 8.90
CA ALA A 157 7.88 -9.23 7.81
C ALA A 157 8.59 -9.22 6.46
N PHE A 158 7.97 -9.84 5.46
CA PHE A 158 8.44 -9.84 4.08
C PHE A 158 8.25 -8.48 3.43
N LYS A 159 9.31 -7.91 2.88
CA LYS A 159 9.32 -6.56 2.31
C LYS A 159 9.40 -6.60 0.78
N THR A 160 8.45 -5.95 0.13
CA THR A 160 8.43 -5.80 -1.32
C THR A 160 8.57 -4.32 -1.70
N TRP A 161 9.49 -4.04 -2.60
CA TRP A 161 9.46 -2.80 -3.38
C TRP A 161 8.57 -3.04 -4.59
N ALA A 162 7.40 -2.41 -4.63
CA ALA A 162 6.46 -2.50 -5.75
C ALA A 162 6.59 -1.25 -6.62
N ALA A 163 6.95 -1.44 -7.88
CA ALA A 163 7.10 -0.38 -8.87
C ALA A 163 6.17 -0.57 -10.06
N ILE A 164 5.70 0.53 -10.62
CA ILE A 164 5.03 0.56 -11.92
C ILE A 164 6.06 0.97 -12.97
N ALA A 165 6.07 0.27 -14.10
CA ALA A 165 6.89 0.66 -15.23
C ALA A 165 6.31 1.92 -15.91
N PHE A 166 7.14 2.96 -16.01
CA PHE A 166 6.86 4.21 -16.68
C PHE A 166 7.99 4.53 -17.67
N LYS A 167 7.73 5.43 -18.59
CA LYS A 167 8.75 5.90 -19.55
C LYS A 167 10.01 6.45 -18.87
N PHE A 168 9.85 7.15 -17.74
CA PHE A 168 10.98 7.75 -17.03
C PHE A 168 11.86 6.73 -16.29
N ASN A 169 11.30 5.59 -15.84
CA ASN A 169 12.03 4.58 -15.07
C ASN A 169 12.35 3.30 -15.86
N GLN A 170 11.78 3.08 -17.03
CA GLN A 170 11.92 1.83 -17.81
C GLN A 170 13.38 1.40 -18.04
N ASN A 171 14.31 2.36 -18.22
CA ASN A 171 15.73 2.10 -18.43
C ASN A 171 16.53 2.03 -17.11
N LYS A 172 15.86 2.14 -15.95
CA LYS A 172 16.45 2.15 -14.62
C LYS A 172 15.99 0.98 -13.73
N ILE A 173 15.18 0.09 -14.28
CA ILE A 173 14.60 -1.03 -13.51
C ILE A 173 15.68 -1.89 -12.85
N ASP A 174 16.76 -2.21 -13.55
CA ASP A 174 17.84 -3.01 -12.98
C ASP A 174 18.60 -2.26 -11.88
N ASP A 175 18.79 -0.94 -12.02
CA ASP A 175 19.40 -0.11 -10.97
C ASP A 175 18.48 -0.04 -9.76
N MET A 176 17.17 0.13 -9.95
CA MET A 176 16.16 0.10 -8.87
C MET A 176 16.15 -1.26 -8.16
N ARG A 177 16.26 -2.36 -8.90
CA ARG A 177 16.35 -3.71 -8.32
C ARG A 177 17.60 -3.89 -7.45
N LYS A 178 18.76 -3.38 -7.91
CA LYS A 178 20.00 -3.39 -7.13
C LYS A 178 19.86 -2.54 -5.86
N LEU A 179 19.27 -1.36 -5.98
CA LEU A 179 19.00 -0.48 -4.85
C LEU A 179 18.03 -1.15 -3.84
N ALA A 180 16.94 -1.75 -4.28
CA ALA A 180 16.04 -2.50 -3.43
C ALA A 180 16.77 -3.59 -2.63
N LYS A 181 17.65 -4.35 -3.30
CA LYS A 181 18.49 -5.36 -2.62
C LYS A 181 19.43 -4.73 -1.58
N SER A 182 20.05 -3.58 -1.88
CA SER A 182 20.94 -2.88 -0.93
C SER A 182 20.21 -2.33 0.28
N LEU A 183 18.92 -2.02 0.13
CA LEU A 183 18.01 -1.59 1.19
C LEU A 183 17.33 -2.75 1.92
N ASN A 184 17.74 -3.99 1.67
CA ASN A 184 17.23 -5.20 2.30
C ASN A 184 15.74 -5.50 2.02
N PHE A 185 15.27 -5.14 0.82
CA PHE A 185 13.99 -5.68 0.35
C PHE A 185 14.15 -7.17 -0.03
N ASP A 186 13.14 -7.95 0.33
CA ASP A 186 13.10 -9.38 0.03
C ASP A 186 12.64 -9.63 -1.42
N ASN A 187 11.88 -8.69 -1.98
CA ASN A 187 11.36 -8.76 -3.35
C ASN A 187 11.33 -7.37 -4.02
N PHE A 188 11.53 -7.38 -5.34
CA PHE A 188 11.27 -6.24 -6.22
C PHE A 188 10.22 -6.66 -7.25
N GLN A 189 9.02 -6.11 -7.16
CA GLN A 189 7.90 -6.39 -8.04
C GLN A 189 7.73 -5.25 -9.03
N LEU A 190 7.74 -5.57 -10.33
CA LEU A 190 7.44 -4.64 -11.40
C LEU A 190 6.07 -4.96 -11.99
N THR A 191 5.24 -3.94 -12.12
CA THR A 191 3.88 -4.05 -12.69
C THR A 191 3.73 -3.10 -13.87
N LEU A 192 3.08 -3.56 -14.94
CA LEU A 192 2.61 -2.69 -16.01
C LEU A 192 1.23 -2.14 -15.63
N SER A 193 1.06 -0.83 -15.74
CA SER A 193 -0.24 -0.21 -15.50
C SER A 193 -1.17 -0.44 -16.68
N SER A 194 -2.43 -0.77 -16.40
CA SER A 194 -3.49 -0.76 -17.41
C SER A 194 -4.00 0.65 -17.76
N LYS A 195 -3.54 1.66 -17.01
CA LYS A 195 -3.97 3.07 -17.18
C LYS A 195 -3.16 3.82 -18.24
N PHE A 196 -2.70 3.13 -19.28
CA PHE A 196 -2.00 3.71 -20.43
C PHE A 196 -2.71 3.42 -21.73
N GLY A 197 -2.52 4.32 -22.74
CA GLY A 197 -2.93 4.13 -24.13
C GLY A 197 -4.41 4.28 -24.39
N LYS A 198 -4.84 3.82 -25.58
CA LYS A 198 -6.19 4.02 -26.15
C LYS A 198 -7.36 3.51 -25.30
N ASN A 199 -7.10 2.61 -24.36
CA ASN A 199 -8.13 2.03 -23.49
C ASN A 199 -8.49 2.95 -22.33
N TYR A 200 -7.70 3.99 -22.07
CA TYR A 200 -7.96 4.97 -21.02
C TYR A 200 -8.28 6.32 -21.68
N LYS A 201 -9.55 6.60 -21.84
CA LYS A 201 -10.12 7.70 -22.66
C LYS A 201 -9.64 9.12 -22.37
N THR A 202 -8.80 9.31 -21.37
CA THR A 202 -8.40 10.65 -20.88
C THR A 202 -6.94 10.99 -21.13
N TYR A 203 -6.15 10.08 -21.73
CA TYR A 203 -4.71 10.32 -21.91
C TYR A 203 -4.32 10.36 -23.39
N PRO A 204 -3.44 11.32 -23.77
CA PRO A 204 -3.02 11.48 -25.15
C PRO A 204 -2.23 10.27 -25.66
N GLU A 205 -2.18 10.07 -26.99
CA GLU A 205 -1.40 9.00 -27.62
C GLU A 205 0.11 9.13 -27.30
N ASP A 206 0.60 10.33 -27.05
CA ASP A 206 1.97 10.69 -26.67
C ASP A 206 2.15 10.84 -25.16
N ASP A 207 1.42 10.06 -24.36
CA ASP A 207 1.48 10.09 -22.89
C ASP A 207 2.93 10.05 -22.37
N PRO A 208 3.41 11.09 -21.67
CA PRO A 208 4.79 11.16 -21.19
C PRO A 208 5.12 10.11 -20.14
N LEU A 209 4.11 9.47 -19.53
CA LEU A 209 4.28 8.41 -18.56
C LEU A 209 4.25 7.01 -19.16
N GLN A 210 3.74 6.84 -20.38
CA GLN A 210 3.64 5.54 -21.02
C GLN A 210 5.02 4.97 -21.35
N PRO A 211 5.36 3.74 -20.89
CA PRO A 211 6.61 3.09 -21.29
C PRO A 211 6.58 2.74 -22.78
N SER A 212 7.75 2.49 -23.35
CA SER A 212 7.84 2.05 -24.75
C SER A 212 7.27 0.64 -24.94
N ASP A 213 6.84 0.31 -26.16
CA ASP A 213 6.27 -0.99 -26.54
C ASP A 213 7.20 -2.21 -26.32
N LYS A 214 8.46 -1.95 -25.97
CA LYS A 214 9.46 -2.99 -25.67
C LYS A 214 9.48 -3.41 -24.21
N PHE A 215 8.57 -2.86 -23.41
CA PHE A 215 8.53 -3.12 -21.97
C PHE A 215 7.39 -4.08 -21.61
#